data_b9d6d0da70b2135a7c00fdacd453ec12
#
_entry.id   b9d6d0da70b2135a7c00fdacd453ec12
#
_cell.length_a   1.000
_cell.length_b   1.000
_cell.length_c   1.000
_cell.angle_alpha   90.00
_cell.angle_beta   90.00
_cell.angle_gamma   90.00
#
_symmetry.space_group_name_H-M   'P 1'
#
loop_
_entity.id
_entity.type
_entity.pdbx_description
1 polymer ?
#
loop_
_entity_poly.entity_id
_entity_poly.type
_entity_poly.pdbx_seq_one_letter_code
_entity_poly.pdbx_strand_id
1 'polypeptide(L)'
;MIYLGTHLSSAGGFAKMGKTALALGCGSFQCFVRNPRGSRARAVNEDDLALLRELLAAEGFGPIVAHAPYIMNPCSKDPGIRDLAEEMMRGDLALMERLSLIHI
;
A
#
# COMPACT_ATOMS: atom_id res chain seq x y z
N MET A 1 -5.89 3.23 21.85
CA MET A 1 -6.32 4.32 20.94
C MET A 1 -6.92 3.72 19.69
N ILE A 2 -7.99 4.29 19.20
CA ILE A 2 -8.67 3.84 17.96
C ILE A 2 -8.30 4.81 16.84
N TYR A 3 -7.84 4.29 15.71
CA TYR A 3 -7.62 5.06 14.51
C TYR A 3 -8.71 4.77 13.49
N LEU A 4 -9.37 5.80 13.01
CA LEU A 4 -10.40 5.68 11.97
C LEU A 4 -9.83 6.12 10.63
N GLY A 5 -10.27 5.45 9.58
CA GLY A 5 -9.80 5.74 8.24
C GLY A 5 -10.70 5.14 7.17
N THR A 6 -10.25 5.25 5.94
CA THR A 6 -10.96 4.73 4.77
C THR A 6 -9.97 4.13 3.76
N HIS A 7 -10.50 3.44 2.76
CA HIS A 7 -9.70 2.98 1.64
C HIS A 7 -9.44 4.15 0.67
N LEU A 8 -8.19 4.35 0.29
CA LEU A 8 -7.77 5.42 -0.62
C LEU A 8 -7.03 4.87 -1.83
N SER A 9 -7.16 5.57 -2.96
CA SER A 9 -6.43 5.24 -4.18
C SER A 9 -5.00 5.77 -4.14
N SER A 10 -4.04 4.93 -4.51
CA SER A 10 -2.66 5.34 -4.74
C SER A 10 -2.36 5.72 -6.20
N ALA A 11 -3.38 5.74 -7.06
CA ALA A 11 -3.21 5.97 -8.51
C ALA A 11 -2.57 7.33 -8.85
N GLY A 12 -2.85 8.36 -8.05
CA GLY A 12 -2.26 9.70 -8.22
C GLY A 12 -0.93 9.90 -7.50
N GLY A 13 -0.34 8.86 -6.93
CA GLY A 13 0.88 8.90 -6.14
C GLY A 13 0.64 8.73 -4.64
N PHE A 14 1.67 8.32 -3.93
CA PHE A 14 1.58 8.04 -2.50
C PHE A 14 1.45 9.30 -1.65
N ALA A 15 2.20 10.34 -1.97
CA ALA A 15 2.12 11.62 -1.25
C ALA A 15 0.73 12.25 -1.36
N LYS A 16 0.14 12.22 -2.55
CA LYS A 16 -1.23 12.71 -2.78
C LYS A 16 -2.24 11.92 -1.96
N MET A 17 -2.09 10.62 -1.90
CA MET A 17 -2.94 9.74 -1.09
C MET A 17 -2.87 10.13 0.40
N GLY A 18 -1.67 10.34 0.93
CA GLY A 18 -1.48 10.79 2.31
C GLY A 18 -2.12 12.14 2.60
N LYS A 19 -1.98 13.10 1.68
CA LYS A 19 -2.63 14.41 1.78
C LYS A 19 -4.15 14.30 1.76
N THR A 20 -4.69 13.41 0.95
CA THR A 20 -6.13 13.13 0.92
C THR A 20 -6.61 12.55 2.25
N ALA A 21 -5.87 11.60 2.82
CA ALA A 21 -6.18 11.06 4.14
C ALA A 21 -6.22 12.15 5.22
N LEU A 22 -5.23 13.03 5.21
CA LEU A 22 -5.16 14.15 6.15
C LEU A 22 -6.34 15.10 5.98
N ALA A 23 -6.68 15.46 4.75
CA ALA A 23 -7.82 16.35 4.45
C ALA A 23 -9.16 15.76 4.88
N LEU A 24 -9.31 14.43 4.84
CA LEU A 24 -10.51 13.74 5.31
C LEU A 24 -10.56 13.56 6.84
N GLY A 25 -9.51 13.93 7.55
CA GLY A 25 -9.43 13.73 8.99
C GLY A 25 -9.15 12.29 9.39
N CYS A 26 -8.59 11.48 8.50
CA CYS A 26 -8.24 10.10 8.79
C CYS A 26 -7.04 10.02 9.73
N GLY A 27 -7.11 9.12 10.72
CA GLY A 27 -5.97 8.75 11.55
C GLY A 27 -5.23 7.51 11.05
N SER A 28 -5.79 6.84 10.06
CA SER A 28 -5.23 5.68 9.36
C SER A 28 -5.90 5.57 7.99
N PHE A 29 -5.42 4.69 7.13
CA PHE A 29 -6.10 4.36 5.87
C PHE A 29 -5.64 3.01 5.33
N GLN A 30 -6.36 2.52 4.33
CA GLN A 30 -6.02 1.32 3.57
C GLN A 30 -5.81 1.68 2.10
N CYS A 31 -4.89 1.00 1.45
CA CYS A 31 -4.64 1.20 0.03
C CYS A 31 -4.11 -0.06 -0.63
N PHE A 32 -4.13 -0.10 -1.97
CA PHE A 32 -3.32 -1.02 -2.74
C PHE A 32 -1.97 -0.37 -3.03
N VAL A 33 -0.88 -1.11 -2.85
CA VAL A 33 0.46 -0.61 -3.18
C VAL A 33 0.83 -0.83 -4.64
N ARG A 34 0.03 -1.63 -5.37
CA ARG A 34 0.08 -1.83 -6.82
C ARG A 34 -1.32 -1.78 -7.41
N ASN A 35 -1.43 -1.79 -8.75
CA ASN A 35 -2.73 -1.94 -9.38
C ASN A 35 -3.37 -3.28 -8.96
N PRO A 36 -4.53 -3.27 -8.28
CA PRO A 36 -5.15 -4.49 -7.75
C PRO A 36 -5.62 -5.48 -8.82
N ARG A 37 -5.76 -5.04 -10.06
CA ARG A 37 -6.22 -5.85 -11.20
C ARG A 37 -5.10 -6.32 -12.10
N GLY A 38 -3.84 -6.00 -11.78
CA GLY A 38 -2.67 -6.37 -12.55
C GLY A 38 -1.57 -6.98 -11.70
N SER A 39 -0.67 -7.72 -12.34
CA SER A 39 0.48 -8.33 -11.68
C SER A 39 1.73 -7.45 -11.72
N ARG A 40 1.75 -6.44 -12.60
CA ARG A 40 2.91 -5.58 -12.78
C ARG A 40 3.16 -4.71 -11.55
N ALA A 41 4.41 -4.69 -11.10
CA ALA A 41 4.84 -3.75 -10.07
C ALA A 41 4.75 -2.31 -10.59
N ARG A 42 4.37 -1.38 -9.70
CA ARG A 42 4.37 0.04 -9.99
C ARG A 42 5.81 0.55 -10.07
N ALA A 43 6.07 1.49 -11.00
CA ALA A 43 7.31 2.25 -10.97
C ALA A 43 7.37 3.08 -9.68
N VAL A 44 8.52 3.02 -9.01
CA VAL A 44 8.72 3.67 -7.71
C VAL A 44 9.36 5.04 -7.92
N ASN A 45 8.73 6.07 -7.36
CA ASN A 45 9.31 7.41 -7.25
C ASN A 45 9.77 7.61 -5.79
N GLU A 46 11.08 7.72 -5.60
CA GLU A 46 11.67 7.82 -4.25
C GLU A 46 11.25 9.09 -3.52
N ASP A 47 11.11 10.21 -4.23
CA ASP A 47 10.68 11.47 -3.61
C ASP A 47 9.23 11.37 -3.13
N ASP A 48 8.37 10.70 -3.89
CA ASP A 48 6.99 10.45 -3.53
C ASP A 48 6.87 9.57 -2.27
N LEU A 49 7.68 8.51 -2.19
CA LEU A 49 7.75 7.66 -0.99
C LEU A 49 8.24 8.45 0.23
N ALA A 50 9.27 9.24 0.07
CA ALA A 50 9.82 10.05 1.16
C ALA A 50 8.80 11.05 1.69
N LEU A 51 8.06 11.72 0.79
CA LEU A 51 7.01 12.67 1.17
C LEU A 51 5.90 11.99 1.97
N LEU A 52 5.46 10.79 1.57
CA LEU A 52 4.45 10.06 2.33
C LEU A 52 4.98 9.69 3.72
N ARG A 53 6.19 9.15 3.82
CA ARG A 53 6.77 8.78 5.12
C ARG A 53 6.87 9.97 6.06
N GLU A 54 7.34 11.12 5.56
CA GLU A 54 7.42 12.36 6.34
C GLU A 54 6.05 12.80 6.84
N LEU A 55 5.05 12.77 5.97
CA LEU A 55 3.68 13.15 6.32
C LEU A 55 3.10 12.22 7.41
N LEU A 56 3.25 10.91 7.25
CA LEU A 56 2.75 9.93 8.22
C LEU A 56 3.39 10.14 9.60
N ALA A 57 4.69 10.40 9.64
CA ALA A 57 5.40 10.64 10.89
C ALA A 57 5.01 11.98 11.53
N ALA A 58 4.93 13.05 10.74
CA ALA A 58 4.63 14.40 11.24
C ALA A 58 3.19 14.52 11.78
N GLU A 59 2.23 13.84 11.16
CA GLU A 59 0.81 13.95 11.49
C GLU A 59 0.31 12.87 12.44
N GLY A 60 1.20 11.99 12.93
CA GLY A 60 0.85 10.99 13.92
C GLY A 60 -0.15 9.93 13.45
N PHE A 61 -0.08 9.52 12.19
CA PHE A 61 -0.92 8.44 11.67
C PHE A 61 -0.68 7.14 12.43
N GLY A 62 -1.76 6.37 12.64
CA GLY A 62 -1.70 5.00 13.11
C GLY A 62 -1.26 4.04 12.00
N PRO A 63 -1.34 2.73 12.26
CA PRO A 63 -0.96 1.72 11.28
C PRO A 63 -1.70 1.89 9.95
N ILE A 64 -0.97 1.83 8.84
CA ILE A 64 -1.52 1.87 7.49
C ILE A 64 -1.61 0.44 6.98
N VAL A 65 -2.71 0.10 6.33
CA VAL A 65 -2.99 -1.25 5.85
C VAL A 65 -2.85 -1.30 4.33
N ALA A 66 -2.03 -2.21 3.83
CA ALA A 66 -1.97 -2.52 2.41
C ALA A 66 -2.89 -3.71 2.10
N HIS A 67 -3.78 -3.53 1.16
CA HIS A 67 -4.66 -4.58 0.67
C HIS A 67 -3.97 -5.37 -0.43
N ALA A 68 -3.96 -6.70 -0.32
CA ALA A 68 -3.43 -7.57 -1.37
C ALA A 68 -4.21 -7.41 -2.68
N PRO A 69 -3.54 -7.44 -3.85
CA PRO A 69 -4.22 -7.38 -5.14
C PRO A 69 -5.21 -8.54 -5.34
N TYR A 70 -6.28 -8.29 -6.08
CA TYR A 70 -7.34 -9.29 -6.29
C TYR A 70 -6.86 -10.58 -6.95
N ILE A 71 -5.84 -10.49 -7.82
CA ILE A 71 -5.31 -11.64 -8.55
C ILE A 71 -4.23 -12.42 -7.79
N MET A 72 -3.81 -11.95 -6.63
CA MET A 72 -2.84 -12.64 -5.78
C MET A 72 -3.49 -13.88 -5.15
N ASN A 73 -3.23 -15.05 -5.69
CA ASN A 73 -3.83 -16.31 -5.22
C ASN A 73 -2.77 -17.36 -4.87
N PRO A 74 -2.23 -17.33 -3.65
CA PRO A 74 -1.21 -18.29 -3.21
C PRO A 74 -1.77 -19.72 -3.02
N CYS A 75 -3.08 -19.88 -3.01
CA CYS A 75 -3.77 -21.16 -2.84
C CYS A 75 -4.27 -21.78 -4.16
N SER A 76 -3.88 -21.23 -5.30
CA SER A 76 -4.27 -21.75 -6.61
C SER A 76 -3.80 -23.19 -6.82
N LYS A 77 -4.58 -23.97 -7.54
CA LYS A 77 -4.16 -25.30 -8.01
C LYS A 77 -3.05 -25.21 -9.06
N ASP A 78 -2.99 -24.12 -9.81
CA ASP A 78 -1.98 -23.86 -10.83
C ASP A 78 -0.68 -23.38 -10.18
N PRO A 79 0.45 -24.13 -10.38
CA PRO A 79 1.75 -23.74 -9.83
C PRO A 79 2.22 -22.37 -10.31
N GLY A 80 1.99 -22.02 -11.58
CA GLY A 80 2.39 -20.72 -12.14
C GLY A 80 1.67 -19.56 -11.45
N ILE A 81 0.41 -19.74 -11.09
CA ILE A 81 -0.35 -18.72 -10.36
C ILE A 81 0.16 -18.58 -8.92
N ARG A 82 0.52 -19.69 -8.26
CA ARG A 82 1.14 -19.64 -6.93
C ARG A 82 2.48 -18.90 -6.94
N ASP A 83 3.33 -19.23 -7.93
CA ASP A 83 4.65 -18.58 -8.07
C ASP A 83 4.50 -17.07 -8.32
N LEU A 84 3.54 -16.69 -9.17
CA LEU A 84 3.22 -15.28 -9.40
C LEU A 84 2.74 -14.59 -8.12
N ALA A 85 1.88 -15.26 -7.35
CA ALA A 85 1.39 -14.70 -6.09
C ALA A 85 2.53 -14.48 -5.08
N GLU A 86 3.47 -15.41 -4.99
CA GLU A 86 4.65 -15.26 -4.13
C GLU A 86 5.52 -14.08 -4.57
N GLU A 87 5.79 -13.96 -5.86
CA GLU A 87 6.56 -12.85 -6.42
C GLU A 87 5.90 -11.50 -6.13
N MET A 88 4.59 -11.41 -6.35
CA MET A 88 3.82 -10.21 -6.06
C MET A 88 3.87 -9.84 -4.58
N MET A 89 3.71 -10.82 -3.70
CA MET A 89 3.74 -10.59 -2.26
C MET A 89 5.12 -10.10 -1.79
N ARG A 90 6.20 -10.70 -2.30
CA ARG A 90 7.57 -10.24 -2.00
C ARG A 90 7.79 -8.79 -2.42
N GLY A 91 7.34 -8.42 -3.61
CA GLY A 91 7.44 -7.06 -4.11
C GLY A 91 6.62 -6.07 -3.28
N ASP A 92 5.40 -6.44 -2.91
CA ASP A 92 4.53 -5.58 -2.09
C ASP A 92 5.08 -5.39 -0.68
N LEU A 93 5.58 -6.46 -0.05
CA LEU A 93 6.18 -6.38 1.28
C LEU A 93 7.43 -5.48 1.27
N ALA A 94 8.27 -5.59 0.25
CA ALA A 94 9.45 -4.74 0.10
C ALA A 94 9.05 -3.25 -0.04
N LEU A 95 8.00 -2.96 -0.81
CA LEU A 95 7.50 -1.59 -0.95
C LEU A 95 6.85 -1.08 0.34
N MET A 96 6.10 -1.93 1.03
CA MET A 96 5.50 -1.60 2.32
C MET A 96 6.56 -1.24 3.37
N GLU A 97 7.67 -1.97 3.42
CA GLU A 97 8.79 -1.66 4.31
C GLU A 97 9.35 -0.27 3.99
N ARG A 98 9.54 0.06 2.72
CA ARG A 98 10.02 1.38 2.28
C ARG A 98 9.04 2.51 2.58
N LEU A 99 7.75 2.22 2.61
CA LEU A 99 6.68 3.17 2.96
C LEU A 99 6.45 3.25 4.48
N SER A 100 7.11 2.42 5.27
CA SER A 100 6.85 2.23 6.70
C SER A 100 5.40 1.78 6.99
N LEU A 101 4.81 1.01 6.09
CA LEU A 101 3.51 0.37 6.29
C LEU A 101 3.68 -0.91 7.11
N ILE A 102 2.68 -1.25 7.92
CA ILE A 102 2.83 -2.29 8.94
C ILE A 102 2.05 -3.57 8.60
N HIS A 103 0.96 -3.47 7.84
CA HIS A 103 0.06 -4.60 7.61
C HIS A 103 -0.33 -4.76 6.15
N ILE A 104 -0.47 -6.00 5.76
CA ILE A 104 -0.98 -6.41 4.47
C ILE A 104 -2.24 -7.25 4.65
#